data_7ec4e1e409acea643607834ecb6a0655
#
_entry.id   7ec4e1e409acea643607834ecb6a0655
#
_cell.length_a   1.000
_cell.length_b   1.000
_cell.length_c   1.000
_cell.angle_alpha   90.00
_cell.angle_beta   90.00
_cell.angle_gamma   90.00
#
_symmetry.space_group_name_H-M   'P 1'
#
loop_
_entity.id
_entity.type
_entity.pdbx_description
1 polymer ?
#
loop_
_entity_poly.entity_id
_entity_poly.type
_entity_poly.pdbx_seq_one_letter_code
_entity_poly.pdbx_strand_id
1 'polypeptide(L)'
;EAETPNIPHVTVVHIHNADPATPQRMLKALPKPPAPLAITLKNFYPTEAAKGAGHPWWLDLGVVKSGAGYEAMMAYNTTATAALAPLRDGPLPRVTGPVYAKMADAGRDLVKTLGVSGVNVVKDGKEVRAHNPHNTLVYSMARYDERLASAMKQEADKFNAVLPDGIDTTFKDVSIVELGFAGNVTREIYRISLEDGTVTDVATGKAVSR
;
A
#
# COMPACT_ATOMS: atom_id res chain seq x y z
N GLU A 1 2.30 -22.43 -9.31
CA GLU A 1 2.62 -21.26 -8.48
C GLU A 1 2.20 -21.58 -7.06
N ALA A 2 3.12 -21.49 -6.10
CA ALA A 2 2.76 -21.70 -4.71
C ALA A 2 1.73 -20.62 -4.32
N GLU A 3 0.65 -21.04 -3.67
CA GLU A 3 -0.31 -20.10 -3.09
C GLU A 3 0.42 -19.24 -2.06
N THR A 4 0.72 -18.02 -2.42
CA THR A 4 1.31 -17.06 -1.49
C THR A 4 0.18 -16.42 -0.72
N PRO A 5 0.12 -16.56 0.60
CA PRO A 5 -0.91 -15.88 1.38
C PRO A 5 -0.84 -14.38 1.12
N ASN A 6 -1.98 -13.79 0.87
CA ASN A 6 -2.12 -12.35 0.74
C ASN A 6 -3.15 -11.86 1.75
N ILE A 7 -2.70 -11.07 2.71
CA ILE A 7 -3.58 -10.44 3.68
C ILE A 7 -4.14 -9.17 3.02
N PRO A 8 -5.46 -9.04 2.84
CA PRO A 8 -6.06 -7.81 2.33
C PRO A 8 -5.67 -6.62 3.20
N HIS A 9 -5.15 -5.55 2.56
CA HIS A 9 -4.62 -4.41 3.27
C HIS A 9 -4.69 -3.13 2.44
N VAL A 10 -4.58 -2.00 3.13
CA VAL A 10 -4.27 -0.71 2.50
C VAL A 10 -2.88 -0.30 2.95
N THR A 11 -1.97 -0.16 2.00
CA THR A 11 -0.59 0.22 2.30
C THR A 11 -0.53 1.66 2.80
N VAL A 12 0.09 1.89 3.95
CA VAL A 12 0.41 3.24 4.44
C VAL A 12 1.74 3.70 3.86
N VAL A 13 2.80 2.93 4.06
CA VAL A 13 4.16 3.22 3.57
C VAL A 13 4.94 1.92 3.50
N HIS A 14 5.88 1.84 2.57
CA HIS A 14 6.84 0.75 2.56
C HIS A 14 8.25 1.25 2.26
N ILE A 15 9.22 0.59 2.89
CA ILE A 15 10.64 0.83 2.69
C ILE A 15 11.31 -0.48 2.28
N HIS A 16 12.49 -0.38 1.67
CA HIS A 16 13.39 -1.51 1.49
C HIS A 16 14.51 -1.43 2.51
N ASN A 17 14.70 -2.52 3.25
CA ASN A 17 15.88 -2.73 4.09
C ASN A 17 16.04 -4.22 4.37
N ALA A 18 17.20 -4.78 4.02
CA ALA A 18 17.50 -6.20 4.16
C ALA A 18 17.93 -6.61 5.59
N ASP A 19 18.16 -5.65 6.49
CA ASP A 19 18.54 -5.93 7.87
C ASP A 19 17.36 -6.57 8.63
N PRO A 20 17.52 -7.76 9.22
CA PRO A 20 16.45 -8.44 9.95
C PRO A 20 15.96 -7.68 11.20
N ALA A 21 16.73 -6.72 11.71
CA ALA A 21 16.30 -5.86 12.82
C ALA A 21 15.40 -4.69 12.36
N THR A 22 15.19 -4.51 11.06
CA THR A 22 14.40 -3.40 10.52
C THR A 22 12.99 -3.32 11.07
N PRO A 23 12.21 -4.40 11.22
CA PRO A 23 10.86 -4.30 11.78
C PRO A 23 10.83 -3.72 13.20
N GLN A 24 11.80 -4.08 14.05
CA GLN A 24 11.91 -3.52 15.40
C GLN A 24 12.31 -2.03 15.36
N ARG A 25 13.20 -1.65 14.45
CA ARG A 25 13.55 -0.23 14.24
C ARG A 25 12.38 0.57 13.70
N MET A 26 11.59 0.00 12.79
CA MET A 26 10.35 0.62 12.32
C MET A 26 9.37 0.83 13.48
N LEU A 27 9.16 -0.19 14.31
CA LEU A 27 8.27 -0.09 15.46
C LEU A 27 8.65 1.07 16.39
N LYS A 28 9.93 1.26 16.65
CA LYS A 28 10.45 2.37 17.47
C LYS A 28 10.34 3.75 16.79
N ALA A 29 10.49 3.79 15.47
CA ALA A 29 10.51 5.03 14.71
C ALA A 29 9.11 5.52 14.32
N LEU A 30 8.12 4.62 14.17
CA LEU A 30 6.77 4.99 13.75
C LEU A 30 6.18 6.02 14.70
N PRO A 31 5.53 7.09 14.19
CA PRO A 31 4.81 8.03 15.03
C PRO A 31 3.63 7.33 15.72
N LYS A 32 3.04 8.01 16.69
CA LYS A 32 1.80 7.54 17.33
C LYS A 32 0.74 7.36 16.22
N PRO A 33 0.12 6.19 16.10
CA PRO A 33 -0.92 5.99 15.11
C PRO A 33 -2.18 6.82 15.43
N PRO A 34 -3.02 7.10 14.43
CA PRO A 34 -4.30 7.75 14.63
C PRO A 34 -5.27 6.87 15.44
N ALA A 35 -6.42 7.41 15.82
CA ALA A 35 -7.56 6.61 16.26
C ALA A 35 -8.06 5.68 15.12
N PRO A 36 -8.95 4.71 15.43
CA PRO A 36 -9.53 3.85 14.40
C PRO A 36 -10.07 4.63 13.21
N LEU A 37 -9.77 4.15 12.00
CA LEU A 37 -10.03 4.88 10.76
C LEU A 37 -11.31 4.35 10.10
N ALA A 38 -12.38 5.13 10.16
CA ALA A 38 -13.60 4.89 9.38
C ALA A 38 -13.37 5.34 7.92
N ILE A 39 -13.34 4.41 7.00
CA ILE A 39 -13.00 4.63 5.58
C ILE A 39 -13.98 3.86 4.71
N THR A 40 -14.41 4.48 3.62
CA THR A 40 -15.19 3.80 2.58
C THR A 40 -14.26 3.29 1.49
N LEU A 41 -14.35 2.00 1.18
CA LEU A 41 -13.72 1.39 0.02
C LEU A 41 -14.71 1.38 -1.13
N LYS A 42 -14.32 1.93 -2.29
CA LYS A 42 -15.22 2.07 -3.43
C LYS A 42 -14.44 2.04 -4.75
N ASN A 43 -15.11 1.65 -5.80
CA ASN A 43 -14.60 1.52 -7.14
C ASN A 43 -13.60 0.37 -7.30
N PHE A 44 -14.10 -0.74 -7.81
CA PHE A 44 -13.25 -1.78 -8.37
C PHE A 44 -12.74 -1.32 -9.73
N TYR A 45 -11.44 -1.30 -9.90
CA TYR A 45 -10.82 -0.87 -11.15
C TYR A 45 -9.62 -1.73 -11.52
N PRO A 46 -9.63 -2.33 -12.71
CA PRO A 46 -8.49 -3.09 -13.22
C PRO A 46 -7.50 -2.17 -13.95
N THR A 47 -6.35 -2.74 -14.28
CA THR A 47 -5.48 -2.16 -15.31
C THR A 47 -6.27 -2.01 -16.62
N GLU A 48 -6.35 -0.81 -17.16
CA GLU A 48 -7.24 -0.48 -18.28
C GLU A 48 -6.78 -1.05 -19.63
N ALA A 49 -5.47 -1.01 -19.89
CA ALA A 49 -4.91 -1.40 -21.18
C ALA A 49 -4.20 -2.75 -21.10
N ALA A 50 -4.27 -3.50 -22.19
CA ALA A 50 -3.49 -4.72 -22.37
C ALA A 50 -1.99 -4.49 -22.12
N LYS A 51 -1.34 -5.48 -21.50
CA LYS A 51 0.09 -5.47 -21.14
C LYS A 51 0.77 -6.69 -21.71
N GLY A 52 1.94 -6.51 -22.27
CA GLY A 52 2.79 -7.63 -22.67
C GLY A 52 3.23 -8.48 -21.46
N ALA A 53 3.75 -9.66 -21.70
CA ALA A 53 4.33 -10.50 -20.67
C ALA A 53 5.43 -9.74 -19.91
N GLY A 54 5.50 -9.96 -18.58
CA GLY A 54 6.45 -9.29 -17.72
C GLY A 54 6.08 -7.85 -17.34
N HIS A 55 4.90 -7.38 -17.71
CA HIS A 55 4.35 -6.12 -17.24
C HIS A 55 3.27 -6.36 -16.17
N PRO A 56 3.29 -5.64 -15.04
CA PRO A 56 2.31 -5.82 -14.00
C PRO A 56 0.92 -5.36 -14.44
N TRP A 57 -0.09 -6.10 -14.01
CA TRP A 57 -1.48 -5.71 -14.07
C TRP A 57 -2.17 -6.09 -12.76
N TRP A 58 -3.27 -5.43 -12.46
CA TRP A 58 -3.96 -5.54 -11.17
C TRP A 58 -5.45 -5.30 -11.29
N LEU A 59 -6.18 -5.76 -10.26
CA LEU A 59 -7.52 -5.31 -9.91
C LEU A 59 -7.45 -4.75 -8.50
N ASP A 60 -7.80 -3.49 -8.36
CA ASP A 60 -7.80 -2.77 -7.09
C ASP A 60 -9.21 -2.40 -6.67
N LEU A 61 -9.40 -2.28 -5.35
CA LEU A 61 -10.52 -1.61 -4.72
C LEU A 61 -10.02 -0.30 -4.13
N GLY A 62 -10.54 0.82 -4.62
CA GLY A 62 -10.10 2.16 -4.24
C GLY A 62 -10.55 2.56 -2.84
N VAL A 63 -9.85 3.52 -2.28
CA VAL A 63 -10.25 4.25 -1.07
C VAL A 63 -10.93 5.56 -1.47
N VAL A 64 -12.09 5.85 -0.90
CA VAL A 64 -12.76 7.14 -1.09
C VAL A 64 -11.91 8.25 -0.49
N LYS A 65 -11.51 9.22 -1.35
CA LYS A 65 -10.53 10.27 -1.00
C LYS A 65 -11.17 11.46 -0.30
N SER A 66 -12.00 11.19 0.70
CA SER A 66 -12.66 12.21 1.50
C SER A 66 -13.08 11.65 2.86
N GLY A 67 -13.39 12.55 3.79
CA GLY A 67 -13.81 12.21 5.14
C GLY A 67 -12.67 12.16 6.15
N ALA A 68 -13.04 12.25 7.44
CA ALA A 68 -12.08 12.35 8.54
C ALA A 68 -11.10 11.15 8.61
N GLY A 69 -11.60 9.93 8.35
CA GLY A 69 -10.75 8.73 8.36
C GLY A 69 -9.71 8.75 7.25
N TYR A 70 -10.08 9.13 6.02
CA TYR A 70 -9.14 9.30 4.93
C TYR A 70 -8.09 10.37 5.23
N GLU A 71 -8.50 11.53 5.74
CA GLU A 71 -7.57 12.62 6.08
C GLU A 71 -6.58 12.20 7.18
N ALA A 72 -7.06 11.50 8.22
CA ALA A 72 -6.22 10.97 9.28
C ALA A 72 -5.22 9.92 8.75
N MET A 73 -5.65 9.03 7.84
CA MET A 73 -4.77 8.07 7.18
C MET A 73 -3.69 8.77 6.37
N MET A 74 -4.04 9.81 5.61
CA MET A 74 -3.08 10.54 4.79
C MET A 74 -2.10 11.37 5.62
N ALA A 75 -2.54 11.94 6.72
CA ALA A 75 -1.67 12.60 7.70
C ALA A 75 -0.68 11.60 8.31
N TYR A 76 -1.17 10.41 8.66
CA TYR A 76 -0.31 9.34 9.17
C TYR A 76 0.67 8.83 8.12
N ASN A 77 0.25 8.65 6.85
CA ASN A 77 1.16 8.34 5.75
C ASN A 77 2.32 9.35 5.68
N THR A 78 2.02 10.64 5.75
CA THR A 78 3.03 11.71 5.69
C THR A 78 4.06 11.57 6.83
N THR A 79 3.59 11.47 8.06
CA THR A 79 4.47 11.39 9.24
C THR A 79 5.23 10.08 9.32
N ALA A 80 4.58 8.95 9.01
CA ALA A 80 5.21 7.63 8.98
C ALA A 80 6.28 7.54 7.86
N THR A 81 6.02 8.10 6.68
CA THR A 81 7.01 8.13 5.59
C THR A 81 8.25 8.91 6.00
N ALA A 82 8.07 10.09 6.60
CA ALA A 82 9.21 10.90 7.08
C ALA A 82 10.01 10.16 8.18
N ALA A 83 9.32 9.49 9.10
CA ALA A 83 9.96 8.75 10.19
C ALA A 83 10.72 7.51 9.71
N LEU A 84 10.22 6.83 8.67
CA LEU A 84 10.82 5.58 8.17
C LEU A 84 11.85 5.81 7.05
N ALA A 85 11.86 6.96 6.39
CA ALA A 85 12.81 7.27 5.32
C ALA A 85 14.29 7.04 5.72
N PRO A 86 14.76 7.41 6.93
CA PRO A 86 16.13 7.15 7.37
C PRO A 86 16.48 5.66 7.53
N LEU A 87 15.49 4.79 7.65
CA LEU A 87 15.70 3.34 7.80
C LEU A 87 15.85 2.62 6.46
N ARG A 88 15.67 3.31 5.36
CA ARG A 88 15.74 2.74 4.02
C ARG A 88 17.21 2.51 3.62
N ASP A 89 17.52 1.37 3.02
CA ASP A 89 18.85 1.05 2.48
C ASP A 89 18.96 1.21 0.96
N GLY A 90 18.01 1.88 0.35
CA GLY A 90 18.00 2.15 -1.10
C GLY A 90 16.61 2.07 -1.71
N PRO A 91 16.50 2.19 -3.03
CA PRO A 91 15.23 2.00 -3.72
C PRO A 91 14.80 0.54 -3.61
N LEU A 92 13.47 0.31 -3.61
CA LEU A 92 12.92 -1.03 -3.59
C LEU A 92 13.35 -1.82 -4.83
N PRO A 93 13.72 -3.12 -4.70
CA PRO A 93 14.13 -3.94 -5.84
C PRO A 93 13.10 -3.94 -6.98
N ARG A 94 11.82 -3.94 -6.67
CA ARG A 94 10.75 -3.89 -7.66
C ARG A 94 10.68 -2.60 -8.48
N VAL A 95 11.24 -1.49 -7.97
CA VAL A 95 11.26 -0.20 -8.68
C VAL A 95 12.55 0.03 -9.44
N THR A 96 13.53 -0.85 -9.31
CA THR A 96 14.73 -0.87 -10.17
C THR A 96 14.50 -1.64 -11.48
N GLY A 97 13.37 -2.31 -11.62
CA GLY A 97 12.95 -3.05 -12.81
C GLY A 97 12.23 -2.18 -13.85
N PRO A 98 11.46 -2.81 -14.76
CA PRO A 98 10.79 -2.14 -15.88
C PRO A 98 9.86 -1.00 -15.47
N VAL A 99 9.22 -1.09 -14.31
CA VAL A 99 8.32 -0.04 -13.80
C VAL A 99 9.13 1.22 -13.46
N TYR A 100 10.23 1.06 -12.72
CA TYR A 100 11.11 2.18 -12.36
C TYR A 100 11.73 2.83 -13.60
N ALA A 101 12.18 2.03 -14.56
CA ALA A 101 12.79 2.52 -15.79
C ALA A 101 11.83 3.39 -16.63
N LYS A 102 10.53 3.17 -16.51
CA LYS A 102 9.47 3.92 -17.24
C LYS A 102 8.93 5.13 -16.47
N MET A 103 9.34 5.31 -15.21
CA MET A 103 8.92 6.49 -14.44
C MET A 103 9.56 7.76 -15.00
N ALA A 104 8.83 8.87 -14.91
CA ALA A 104 9.39 10.21 -15.11
C ALA A 104 10.43 10.51 -14.02
N ASP A 105 11.38 11.40 -14.30
CA ASP A 105 12.48 11.70 -13.39
C ASP A 105 12.01 12.14 -12.00
N ALA A 106 11.00 13.00 -11.92
CA ALA A 106 10.39 13.38 -10.63
C ALA A 106 9.88 12.18 -9.82
N GLY A 107 9.27 11.18 -10.48
CA GLY A 107 8.83 9.95 -9.83
C GLY A 107 10.01 9.09 -9.35
N ARG A 108 11.08 9.00 -10.14
CA ARG A 108 12.29 8.28 -9.76
C ARG A 108 12.98 8.93 -8.55
N ASP A 109 13.06 10.26 -8.52
CA ASP A 109 13.64 10.99 -7.42
C ASP A 109 12.83 10.83 -6.14
N LEU A 110 11.50 10.81 -6.26
CA LEU A 110 10.61 10.53 -5.15
C LEU A 110 10.86 9.13 -4.56
N VAL A 111 10.96 8.12 -5.42
CA VAL A 111 11.26 6.74 -5.01
C VAL A 111 12.64 6.65 -4.33
N LYS A 112 13.65 7.33 -4.85
CA LYS A 112 14.98 7.38 -4.24
C LYS A 112 14.96 8.05 -2.87
N THR A 113 14.16 9.11 -2.71
CA THR A 113 14.16 9.95 -1.50
C THR A 113 13.23 9.39 -0.42
N LEU A 114 12.01 8.99 -0.79
CA LEU A 114 10.92 8.66 0.14
C LEU A 114 10.46 7.21 0.05
N GLY A 115 10.96 6.44 -0.90
CA GLY A 115 10.44 5.10 -1.19
C GLY A 115 9.29 5.13 -2.19
N VAL A 116 8.55 4.03 -2.31
CA VAL A 116 7.48 3.87 -3.32
C VAL A 116 6.22 4.65 -2.98
N SER A 117 5.90 4.75 -1.69
CA SER A 117 4.76 5.53 -1.21
C SER A 117 5.25 6.95 -0.90
N GLY A 118 5.37 7.77 -1.94
CA GLY A 118 5.73 9.17 -1.75
C GLY A 118 4.67 9.91 -0.95
N VAL A 119 5.13 10.91 -0.23
CA VAL A 119 4.27 11.91 0.40
C VAL A 119 3.87 12.99 -0.61
N ASN A 120 3.28 14.05 -0.15
CA ASN A 120 2.93 15.17 -1.00
C ASN A 120 4.13 15.67 -1.82
N VAL A 121 3.88 15.96 -3.07
CA VAL A 121 4.84 16.53 -4.01
C VAL A 121 4.35 17.87 -4.50
N VAL A 122 5.27 18.76 -4.87
CA VAL A 122 4.91 20.03 -5.51
C VAL A 122 4.89 19.80 -7.01
N LYS A 123 3.72 20.04 -7.63
CA LYS A 123 3.53 20.00 -9.06
C LYS A 123 2.91 21.33 -9.50
N ASP A 124 3.54 22.01 -10.45
CA ASP A 124 3.08 23.32 -10.95
C ASP A 124 2.85 24.34 -9.82
N GLY A 125 3.75 24.37 -8.83
CA GLY A 125 3.65 25.24 -7.65
C GLY A 125 2.58 24.87 -6.62
N LYS A 126 1.88 23.75 -6.80
CA LYS A 126 0.85 23.25 -5.87
C LYS A 126 1.27 21.95 -5.25
N GLU A 127 0.99 21.79 -3.97
CA GLU A 127 1.16 20.53 -3.27
C GLU A 127 0.07 19.55 -3.73
N VAL A 128 0.50 18.37 -4.19
CA VAL A 128 -0.39 17.26 -4.57
C VAL A 128 -0.01 16.00 -3.81
N ARG A 129 -1.00 15.23 -3.44
CA ARG A 129 -0.81 13.95 -2.76
C ARG A 129 -0.31 12.90 -3.75
N ALA A 130 0.86 12.35 -3.49
CA ALA A 130 1.45 11.30 -4.31
C ALA A 130 0.95 9.91 -3.93
N HIS A 131 0.60 9.68 -2.64
CA HIS A 131 0.08 8.40 -2.18
C HIS A 131 -1.35 8.19 -2.64
N ASN A 132 -1.59 7.03 -3.26
CA ASN A 132 -2.91 6.60 -3.71
C ASN A 132 -3.29 5.32 -2.96
N PRO A 133 -3.95 5.42 -1.79
CA PRO A 133 -4.32 4.25 -1.01
C PRO A 133 -5.37 3.41 -1.74
N HIS A 134 -5.16 2.11 -1.76
CA HIS A 134 -6.03 1.13 -2.37
C HIS A 134 -5.81 -0.24 -1.73
N ASN A 135 -6.73 -1.15 -1.97
CA ASN A 135 -6.58 -2.56 -1.65
C ASN A 135 -6.42 -3.33 -2.96
N THR A 136 -5.30 -3.99 -3.16
CA THR A 136 -5.08 -4.84 -4.33
C THR A 136 -5.69 -6.21 -4.10
N LEU A 137 -6.65 -6.57 -4.92
CA LEU A 137 -7.37 -7.86 -4.88
C LEU A 137 -6.69 -8.90 -5.75
N VAL A 138 -6.20 -8.49 -6.92
CA VAL A 138 -5.48 -9.35 -7.87
C VAL A 138 -4.25 -8.61 -8.37
N TYR A 139 -3.14 -9.30 -8.46
CA TYR A 139 -1.92 -8.80 -9.07
C TYR A 139 -1.22 -9.92 -9.83
N SER A 140 -0.74 -9.63 -11.05
CA SER A 140 -0.03 -10.62 -11.85
C SER A 140 0.98 -9.98 -12.80
N MET A 141 1.99 -10.78 -13.19
CA MET A 141 2.95 -10.47 -14.27
C MET A 141 2.68 -11.33 -15.53
N ALA A 142 1.64 -12.17 -15.50
CA ALA A 142 1.23 -12.94 -16.66
C ALA A 142 0.80 -12.00 -17.80
N ARG A 143 0.72 -12.54 -19.00
CA ARG A 143 0.24 -11.79 -20.16
C ARG A 143 -1.18 -11.29 -19.91
N TYR A 144 -1.38 -9.99 -20.08
CA TYR A 144 -2.67 -9.31 -19.96
C TYR A 144 -3.10 -8.85 -21.35
N ASP A 145 -3.73 -9.74 -22.11
CA ASP A 145 -4.22 -9.44 -23.44
C ASP A 145 -5.56 -8.68 -23.40
N GLU A 146 -6.04 -8.24 -24.55
CA GLU A 146 -7.28 -7.47 -24.67
C GLU A 146 -8.50 -8.25 -24.19
N ARG A 147 -8.53 -9.58 -24.38
CA ARG A 147 -9.63 -10.42 -23.91
C ARG A 147 -9.70 -10.44 -22.39
N LEU A 148 -8.56 -10.62 -21.72
CA LEU A 148 -8.49 -10.60 -20.26
C LEU A 148 -8.79 -9.21 -19.70
N ALA A 149 -8.26 -8.15 -20.34
CA ALA A 149 -8.55 -6.77 -19.94
C ALA A 149 -10.05 -6.45 -20.03
N SER A 150 -10.70 -6.87 -21.12
CA SER A 150 -12.15 -6.73 -21.28
C SER A 150 -12.94 -7.52 -20.23
N ALA A 151 -12.55 -8.76 -19.95
CA ALA A 151 -13.19 -9.58 -18.93
C ALA A 151 -13.04 -8.97 -17.53
N MET A 152 -11.84 -8.53 -17.17
CA MET A 152 -11.58 -7.88 -15.89
C MET A 152 -12.38 -6.60 -15.71
N LYS A 153 -12.52 -5.80 -16.78
CA LYS A 153 -13.37 -4.62 -16.74
C LYS A 153 -14.83 -4.98 -16.52
N GLN A 154 -15.34 -5.98 -17.21
CA GLN A 154 -16.73 -6.43 -17.05
C GLN A 154 -17.01 -6.92 -15.63
N GLU A 155 -16.08 -7.67 -15.02
CA GLU A 155 -16.23 -8.11 -13.63
C GLU A 155 -16.16 -6.94 -12.65
N ALA A 156 -15.25 -6.00 -12.85
CA ALA A 156 -15.20 -4.77 -12.05
C ALA A 156 -16.51 -3.98 -12.14
N ASP A 157 -17.07 -3.82 -13.34
CA ASP A 157 -18.34 -3.13 -13.56
C ASP A 157 -19.50 -3.84 -12.84
N LYS A 158 -19.54 -5.19 -12.82
CA LYS A 158 -20.53 -5.97 -12.05
C LYS A 158 -20.40 -5.73 -10.55
N PHE A 159 -19.19 -5.80 -10.00
CA PHE A 159 -18.96 -5.50 -8.58
C PHE A 159 -19.38 -4.08 -8.22
N ASN A 160 -19.05 -3.11 -9.05
CA ASN A 160 -19.44 -1.72 -8.86
C ASN A 160 -20.97 -1.53 -8.91
N ALA A 161 -21.68 -2.30 -9.74
CA ALA A 161 -23.13 -2.28 -9.80
C ALA A 161 -23.80 -2.91 -8.56
N VAL A 162 -23.18 -3.94 -7.97
CA VAL A 162 -23.68 -4.60 -6.73
C VAL A 162 -23.37 -3.75 -5.50
N LEU A 163 -22.28 -2.99 -5.50
CA LEU A 163 -21.80 -2.17 -4.38
C LEU A 163 -21.71 -0.69 -4.80
N PRO A 164 -22.81 -0.05 -5.19
CA PRO A 164 -22.80 1.30 -5.75
C PRO A 164 -22.33 2.35 -4.75
N ASP A 165 -22.52 2.12 -3.45
CA ASP A 165 -22.09 3.02 -2.37
C ASP A 165 -20.73 2.61 -1.78
N GLY A 166 -20.18 1.47 -2.21
CA GLY A 166 -18.95 0.92 -1.69
C GLY A 166 -19.13 0.13 -0.40
N ILE A 167 -18.06 0.00 0.36
CA ILE A 167 -18.01 -0.77 1.61
C ILE A 167 -17.47 0.14 2.70
N ASP A 168 -18.31 0.48 3.66
CA ASP A 168 -17.85 1.17 4.86
C ASP A 168 -17.12 0.20 5.78
N THR A 169 -15.94 0.59 6.19
CA THR A 169 -15.10 -0.23 7.06
C THR A 169 -14.39 0.64 8.12
N THR A 170 -14.03 0.01 9.23
CA THR A 170 -13.20 0.64 10.25
C THR A 170 -11.92 -0.16 10.41
N PHE A 171 -10.80 0.45 10.02
CA PHE A 171 -9.50 -0.12 10.32
C PHE A 171 -9.17 0.13 11.79
N LYS A 172 -8.91 -0.94 12.52
CA LYS A 172 -8.62 -0.92 13.95
C LYS A 172 -7.16 -1.12 14.27
N ASP A 173 -6.37 -1.50 13.28
CA ASP A 173 -4.96 -1.82 13.44
C ASP A 173 -4.13 -1.23 12.31
N VAL A 174 -2.87 -0.96 12.64
CA VAL A 174 -1.79 -0.79 11.66
C VAL A 174 -0.70 -1.83 11.92
N SER A 175 -0.18 -2.44 10.87
CA SER A 175 0.75 -3.54 11.02
C SER A 175 2.09 -3.24 10.37
N ILE A 176 3.17 -3.74 10.97
CA ILE A 176 4.47 -3.88 10.33
C ILE A 176 4.51 -5.26 9.73
N VAL A 177 4.72 -5.31 8.42
CA VAL A 177 4.62 -6.53 7.62
C VAL A 177 5.86 -6.73 6.77
N GLU A 178 6.10 -7.96 6.38
CA GLU A 178 7.03 -8.31 5.33
C GLU A 178 6.27 -8.39 4.01
N LEU A 179 6.79 -7.68 3.01
CA LEU A 179 6.22 -7.68 1.68
C LEU A 179 6.97 -8.62 0.77
N GLY A 180 6.22 -9.43 0.07
CA GLY A 180 6.71 -10.25 -1.03
C GLY A 180 6.63 -9.53 -2.37
N PHE A 181 6.62 -10.33 -3.42
CA PHE A 181 6.49 -9.84 -4.79
C PHE A 181 5.21 -9.02 -4.94
N ALA A 182 5.34 -7.90 -5.64
CA ALA A 182 4.22 -7.01 -5.96
C ALA A 182 3.54 -6.34 -4.74
N GLY A 183 4.16 -6.40 -3.57
CA GLY A 183 3.61 -5.79 -2.36
C GLY A 183 2.56 -6.62 -1.64
N ASN A 184 2.42 -7.92 -2.00
CA ASN A 184 1.60 -8.81 -1.19
C ASN A 184 2.20 -8.99 0.20
N VAL A 185 1.36 -9.04 1.21
CA VAL A 185 1.79 -9.30 2.59
C VAL A 185 2.04 -10.79 2.78
N THR A 186 3.30 -11.15 2.99
CA THR A 186 3.71 -12.55 3.21
C THR A 186 3.73 -12.92 4.68
N ARG A 187 3.99 -11.94 5.56
CA ARG A 187 4.02 -12.14 6.99
C ARG A 187 3.70 -10.85 7.73
N GLU A 188 2.82 -10.94 8.72
CA GLU A 188 2.60 -9.89 9.70
C GLU A 188 3.57 -10.10 10.88
N ILE A 189 4.30 -9.05 11.25
CA ILE A 189 5.33 -9.11 12.28
C ILE A 189 4.82 -8.48 13.58
N TYR A 190 4.38 -7.23 13.49
CA TYR A 190 3.78 -6.51 14.62
C TYR A 190 2.43 -5.96 14.22
N ARG A 191 1.47 -6.05 15.13
CA ARG A 191 0.16 -5.40 15.03
C ARG A 191 0.05 -4.34 16.10
N ILE A 192 -0.35 -3.14 15.72
CA ILE A 192 -0.49 -1.98 16.60
C ILE A 192 -1.97 -1.60 16.59
N SER A 193 -2.63 -1.74 17.74
CA SER A 193 -4.02 -1.34 17.92
C SER A 193 -4.17 0.18 17.80
N LEU A 194 -5.12 0.62 17.00
CA LEU A 194 -5.49 2.04 16.89
C LEU A 194 -6.41 2.49 18.02
N GLU A 195 -6.97 1.55 18.78
CA GLU A 195 -7.86 1.87 19.93
C GLU A 195 -7.06 2.30 21.14
N ASP A 196 -5.98 1.58 21.47
CA ASP A 196 -5.22 1.78 22.71
C ASP A 196 -3.70 1.88 22.51
N GLY A 197 -3.21 1.64 21.31
CA GLY A 197 -1.78 1.67 20.99
C GLY A 197 -1.01 0.41 21.42
N THR A 198 -1.68 -0.61 21.92
CA THR A 198 -1.06 -1.90 22.26
C THR A 198 -0.38 -2.49 21.04
N VAL A 199 0.86 -2.97 21.24
CA VAL A 199 1.63 -3.65 20.20
C VAL A 199 1.68 -5.13 20.50
N THR A 200 1.31 -5.94 19.52
CA THR A 200 1.39 -7.41 19.62
C THR A 200 2.45 -7.91 18.63
N ASP A 201 3.38 -8.71 19.13
CA ASP A 201 4.20 -9.57 18.28
C ASP A 201 3.32 -10.71 17.78
N VAL A 202 3.10 -10.75 16.47
CA VAL A 202 2.10 -11.66 15.88
C VAL A 202 2.53 -13.12 15.96
N ALA A 203 3.83 -13.39 15.88
CA ALA A 203 4.35 -14.77 15.96
C ALA A 203 4.16 -15.39 17.34
N THR A 204 4.25 -14.58 18.40
CA THR A 204 4.16 -15.06 19.79
C THR A 204 2.81 -14.76 20.44
N GLY A 205 2.01 -13.88 19.86
CA GLY A 205 0.77 -13.37 20.45
C GLY A 205 0.97 -12.50 21.70
N LYS A 206 2.21 -12.11 22.00
CA LYS A 206 2.53 -11.35 23.24
C LYS A 206 2.56 -9.86 22.97
N ALA A 207 2.12 -9.09 23.97
CA ALA A 207 2.32 -7.65 23.96
C ALA A 207 3.83 -7.33 24.07
N VAL A 208 4.27 -6.33 23.31
CA VAL A 208 5.66 -5.84 23.33
C VAL A 208 5.67 -4.32 23.48
N SER A 209 6.78 -3.81 24.01
CA SER A 209 7.00 -2.36 24.12
C SER A 209 7.52 -1.78 22.80
N ARG A 210 7.13 -0.56 22.51
CA ARG A 210 7.68 0.22 21.39
C ARG A 210 9.10 0.68 21.68
#